data_5340a92ce34fed53545c43afa07f6f5d
#
_entry.id   5340a92ce34fed53545c43afa07f6f5d
#
_cell.length_a   1.000
_cell.length_b   1.000
_cell.length_c   1.000
_cell.angle_alpha   90.00
_cell.angle_beta   90.00
_cell.angle_gamma   90.00
#
_symmetry.space_group_name_H-M   'P 1'
#
loop_
_entity.id
_entity.type
_entity.pdbx_description
1 polymer ?
#
loop_
_entity_poly.entity_id
_entity_poly.type
_entity_poly.pdbx_seq_one_letter_code
_entity_poly.pdbx_strand_id
1 'polypeptide(L)'
;MWNFIGDAPFKFSSFWFFWLSGCGLHYLTNYLQIIKFVFFGRWIIYNQFCCMWQQNLQQIKQGNIKTLARCISLIENEVAGYEQLLQLLPPSATPVIGITGPPGAGKSTLVDALIGHITQQGKKIGILCIDPSSPFNLGALLGDRIRMSEWYNNPNVYIRSLATRGALGGLHPKIIEISDLLKAASFDYILVETVGVGQSEIEIAGLADTTVVVVVPESGDEIQTMKAGLMEIADLFVVNKADRADADMFVKNLRLMLAPAFSNKQIEIAVIKTVATQKKGISALFEAIVIHINHHTKNEKKLWLLAEKAFHLIQTKKMANINKAVLKERIAAAGNDFNLYKFIQNY
;
A
#
# COMPACT_ATOMS: atom_id res chain seq x y z
N MET A 1 3.97 37.37 -1.53
CA MET A 1 5.03 36.34 -1.47
C MET A 1 4.76 35.35 -2.58
N TRP A 2 5.27 35.66 -3.74
CA TRP A 2 5.10 34.93 -4.99
C TRP A 2 6.41 34.17 -5.24
N ASN A 3 6.38 32.87 -5.29
CA ASN A 3 7.37 32.03 -5.95
C ASN A 3 6.87 30.59 -5.93
N PHE A 4 6.52 30.08 -7.09
CA PHE A 4 6.65 28.73 -7.61
C PHE A 4 5.78 28.59 -8.88
N ILE A 5 6.25 29.17 -9.97
CA ILE A 5 5.87 28.74 -11.31
C ILE A 5 7.18 28.34 -11.96
N GLY A 6 7.35 27.02 -12.14
CA GLY A 6 8.50 26.42 -12.78
C GLY A 6 8.55 26.77 -14.27
N ASP A 7 9.73 27.09 -14.69
CA ASP A 7 10.15 27.47 -16.03
C ASP A 7 9.79 26.44 -17.09
N ALA A 8 8.93 26.82 -18.01
CA ALA A 8 8.89 26.26 -19.36
C ALA A 8 9.38 27.34 -20.32
N PRO A 9 10.44 27.13 -21.11
CA PRO A 9 10.91 28.12 -22.04
C PRO A 9 10.03 28.15 -23.27
N PHE A 10 9.03 29.01 -23.30
CA PHE A 10 8.43 29.44 -24.56
C PHE A 10 9.43 30.36 -25.27
N LYS A 11 10.17 29.81 -26.20
CA LYS A 11 10.92 30.59 -27.18
C LYS A 11 9.92 31.34 -28.07
N PHE A 12 9.68 32.60 -27.75
CA PHE A 12 9.15 33.57 -28.68
C PHE A 12 10.26 33.96 -29.64
N SER A 13 10.37 33.28 -30.79
CA SER A 13 11.17 33.76 -31.90
C SER A 13 10.25 34.12 -33.07
N SER A 14 10.25 35.41 -33.39
CA SER A 14 10.08 35.98 -34.75
C SER A 14 8.84 35.58 -35.55
N PHE A 15 7.65 35.96 -35.07
CA PHE A 15 6.47 36.07 -35.92
C PHE A 15 5.64 37.34 -35.63
N TRP A 16 6.29 38.46 -35.31
CA TRP A 16 5.65 39.73 -35.06
C TRP A 16 6.07 40.75 -36.12
N PHE A 17 5.63 40.64 -37.33
CA PHE A 17 5.56 41.75 -38.27
C PHE A 17 4.86 41.32 -39.57
N PHE A 18 3.60 41.08 -39.54
CA PHE A 18 2.72 41.17 -40.70
C PHE A 18 1.33 40.70 -40.26
N TRP A 19 0.49 41.63 -39.88
CA TRP A 19 -0.97 41.62 -40.01
C TRP A 19 -1.61 42.67 -39.12
N LEU A 20 -1.45 43.95 -39.50
CA LEU A 20 -2.28 45.06 -39.02
C LEU A 20 -3.28 45.39 -40.15
N SER A 21 -4.32 44.60 -40.28
CA SER A 21 -5.54 44.95 -40.96
C SER A 21 -6.73 44.40 -40.15
N GLY A 22 -7.71 45.20 -39.89
CA GLY A 22 -8.83 45.18 -38.95
C GLY A 22 -9.58 43.86 -38.63
N CYS A 23 -9.26 42.71 -39.22
CA CYS A 23 -9.87 41.42 -38.91
C CYS A 23 -9.11 40.62 -37.84
N GLY A 24 -7.83 40.92 -37.58
CA GLY A 24 -6.99 40.18 -36.64
C GLY A 24 -7.32 40.41 -35.17
N LEU A 25 -7.81 41.63 -34.84
CA LEU A 25 -8.14 41.96 -33.44
C LEU A 25 -9.38 41.18 -32.93
N HIS A 26 -10.36 40.95 -33.81
CA HIS A 26 -11.55 40.17 -33.44
C HIS A 26 -11.28 38.69 -33.22
N TYR A 27 -10.35 38.09 -33.95
CA TYR A 27 -9.93 36.70 -33.74
C TYR A 27 -9.10 36.55 -32.46
N LEU A 28 -8.21 37.46 -32.16
CA LEU A 28 -7.41 37.47 -30.93
C LEU A 28 -8.27 37.66 -29.67
N THR A 29 -9.27 38.55 -29.70
CA THR A 29 -10.18 38.73 -28.57
C THR A 29 -11.07 37.51 -28.33
N ASN A 30 -11.58 36.88 -29.40
CA ASN A 30 -12.35 35.65 -29.28
C ASN A 30 -11.45 34.46 -28.77
N TYR A 31 -10.21 34.35 -29.25
CA TYR A 31 -9.28 33.34 -28.78
C TYR A 31 -8.91 33.54 -27.31
N LEU A 32 -8.67 34.76 -26.86
CA LEU A 32 -8.42 35.11 -25.46
C LEU A 32 -9.66 34.90 -24.57
N GLN A 33 -10.87 35.13 -25.09
CA GLN A 33 -12.09 34.78 -24.36
C GLN A 33 -12.29 33.28 -24.22
N ILE A 34 -12.03 32.50 -25.26
CA ILE A 34 -12.07 31.02 -25.21
C ILE A 34 -11.03 30.48 -24.22
N ILE A 35 -9.80 31.00 -24.25
CA ILE A 35 -8.75 30.64 -23.31
C ILE A 35 -9.18 31.00 -21.87
N LYS A 36 -9.70 32.22 -21.63
CA LYS A 36 -10.23 32.60 -20.32
C LYS A 36 -11.38 31.72 -19.87
N PHE A 37 -12.29 31.34 -20.75
CA PHE A 37 -13.43 30.48 -20.43
C PHE A 37 -12.99 29.05 -20.08
N VAL A 38 -12.04 28.53 -20.82
CA VAL A 38 -11.45 27.18 -20.56
C VAL A 38 -10.66 27.19 -19.24
N PHE A 39 -9.85 28.22 -18.98
CA PHE A 39 -9.11 28.35 -17.73
C PHE A 39 -10.04 28.59 -16.53
N PHE A 40 -11.08 29.43 -16.68
CA PHE A 40 -12.05 29.72 -15.64
C PHE A 40 -12.95 28.51 -15.36
N GLY A 41 -13.37 27.78 -16.39
CA GLY A 41 -14.09 26.50 -16.23
C GLY A 41 -13.24 25.43 -15.54
N ARG A 42 -11.97 25.27 -15.91
CA ARG A 42 -11.03 24.38 -15.21
C ARG A 42 -10.79 24.79 -13.76
N TRP A 43 -10.70 26.09 -13.49
CA TRP A 43 -10.51 26.62 -12.14
C TRP A 43 -11.73 26.39 -11.25
N ILE A 44 -12.96 26.57 -11.76
CA ILE A 44 -14.21 26.28 -11.05
C ILE A 44 -14.32 24.79 -10.73
N ILE A 45 -14.07 23.92 -11.71
CA ILE A 45 -14.09 22.47 -11.54
C ILE A 45 -13.04 22.06 -10.50
N TYR A 46 -11.82 22.58 -10.59
CA TYR A 46 -10.74 22.30 -9.63
C TYR A 46 -11.14 22.72 -8.19
N ASN A 47 -11.72 23.89 -8.00
CA ASN A 47 -12.17 24.35 -6.68
C ASN A 47 -13.35 23.54 -6.12
N GLN A 48 -14.31 23.12 -6.96
CA GLN A 48 -15.38 22.23 -6.54
C GLN A 48 -14.88 20.87 -6.09
N PHE A 49 -13.95 20.26 -6.83
CA PHE A 49 -13.31 19.00 -6.44
C PHE A 49 -12.51 19.15 -5.15
N CYS A 50 -11.74 20.22 -5.00
CA CYS A 50 -10.97 20.47 -3.77
C CYS A 50 -11.89 20.61 -2.55
N CYS A 51 -12.99 21.35 -2.64
CA CYS A 51 -13.95 21.46 -1.55
C CYS A 51 -14.61 20.13 -1.19
N MET A 52 -14.99 19.33 -2.18
CA MET A 52 -15.56 17.99 -1.98
C MET A 52 -14.58 17.05 -1.28
N TRP A 53 -13.31 17.05 -1.69
CA TRP A 53 -12.29 16.19 -1.07
C TRP A 53 -11.98 16.62 0.37
N GLN A 54 -11.95 17.91 0.66
CA GLN A 54 -11.79 18.41 2.03
C GLN A 54 -12.96 17.98 2.93
N GLN A 55 -14.19 18.04 2.44
CA GLN A 55 -15.38 17.58 3.17
C GLN A 55 -15.32 16.06 3.42
N ASN A 56 -14.95 15.27 2.40
CA ASN A 56 -14.80 13.83 2.53
C ASN A 56 -13.73 13.50 3.59
N LEU A 57 -12.58 14.18 3.55
CA LEU A 57 -11.51 13.96 4.52
C LEU A 57 -11.95 14.34 5.95
N GLN A 58 -12.71 15.42 6.11
CA GLN A 58 -13.27 15.81 7.41
C GLN A 58 -14.23 14.73 7.94
N GLN A 59 -15.11 14.21 7.11
CA GLN A 59 -16.01 13.11 7.49
C GLN A 59 -15.25 11.84 7.87
N ILE A 60 -14.18 11.51 7.13
CA ILE A 60 -13.31 10.37 7.43
C ILE A 60 -12.64 10.54 8.80
N LYS A 61 -12.11 11.72 9.10
CA LYS A 61 -11.54 12.04 10.42
C LYS A 61 -12.55 11.94 11.55
N GLN A 62 -13.82 12.19 11.28
CA GLN A 62 -14.93 12.03 12.22
C GLN A 62 -15.40 10.58 12.36
N GLY A 63 -14.77 9.63 11.66
CA GLY A 63 -15.11 8.21 11.73
C GLY A 63 -16.24 7.77 10.80
N ASN A 64 -16.57 8.54 9.74
CA ASN A 64 -17.57 8.12 8.77
C ASN A 64 -17.04 7.01 7.87
N ILE A 65 -17.35 5.77 8.23
CA ILE A 65 -16.93 4.55 7.53
C ILE A 65 -17.48 4.47 6.09
N LYS A 66 -18.69 5.00 5.83
CA LYS A 66 -19.27 5.00 4.48
C LYS A 66 -18.45 5.88 3.54
N THR A 67 -18.09 7.08 3.99
CA THR A 67 -17.23 7.98 3.22
C THR A 67 -15.84 7.40 3.02
N LEU A 68 -15.24 6.78 4.04
CA LEU A 68 -13.97 6.08 3.95
C LEU A 68 -14.02 4.97 2.87
N ALA A 69 -15.01 4.07 2.94
CA ALA A 69 -15.19 2.98 1.98
C ALA A 69 -15.36 3.50 0.55
N ARG A 70 -16.11 4.60 0.36
CA ARG A 70 -16.28 5.24 -0.94
C ARG A 70 -14.96 5.81 -1.47
N CYS A 71 -14.20 6.52 -0.66
CA CYS A 71 -12.91 7.09 -1.05
C CYS A 71 -11.89 5.99 -1.40
N ILE A 72 -11.86 4.88 -0.65
CA ILE A 72 -11.06 3.70 -0.99
C ILE A 72 -11.44 3.19 -2.39
N SER A 73 -12.72 3.04 -2.69
CA SER A 73 -13.17 2.57 -4.01
C SER A 73 -12.80 3.54 -5.15
N LEU A 74 -12.78 4.85 -4.89
CA LEU A 74 -12.34 5.86 -5.86
C LEU A 74 -10.84 5.76 -6.15
N ILE A 75 -10.01 5.53 -5.12
CA ILE A 75 -8.56 5.29 -5.26
C ILE A 75 -8.31 3.96 -5.98
N GLU A 76 -9.00 2.90 -5.56
CA GLU A 76 -8.89 1.56 -6.12
C GLU A 76 -9.18 1.50 -7.64
N ASN A 77 -10.11 2.34 -8.10
CA ASN A 77 -10.52 2.44 -9.50
C ASN A 77 -9.91 3.64 -10.25
N GLU A 78 -8.96 4.34 -9.64
CA GLU A 78 -8.24 5.47 -10.24
C GLU A 78 -9.18 6.55 -10.82
N VAL A 79 -10.29 6.81 -10.12
CA VAL A 79 -11.27 7.81 -10.57
C VAL A 79 -10.63 9.18 -10.57
N ALA A 80 -10.83 9.95 -11.66
CA ALA A 80 -10.22 11.26 -11.86
C ALA A 80 -10.33 12.14 -10.60
N GLY A 81 -9.22 12.71 -10.17
CA GLY A 81 -9.14 13.57 -8.99
C GLY A 81 -8.81 12.84 -7.67
N TYR A 82 -8.67 11.51 -7.63
CA TYR A 82 -8.27 10.80 -6.41
C TYR A 82 -6.89 11.26 -5.88
N GLU A 83 -5.98 11.64 -6.76
CA GLU A 83 -4.66 12.17 -6.38
C GLU A 83 -4.76 13.46 -5.56
N GLN A 84 -5.79 14.28 -5.81
CA GLN A 84 -6.03 15.50 -5.04
C GLN A 84 -6.44 15.18 -3.60
N LEU A 85 -7.24 14.13 -3.38
CA LEU A 85 -7.54 13.64 -2.04
C LEU A 85 -6.26 13.22 -1.30
N LEU A 86 -5.37 12.48 -1.98
CA LEU A 86 -4.12 12.01 -1.38
C LEU A 86 -3.19 13.16 -0.99
N GLN A 87 -3.14 14.24 -1.80
CA GLN A 87 -2.35 15.45 -1.49
C GLN A 87 -2.86 16.20 -0.25
N LEU A 88 -4.13 16.03 0.13
CA LEU A 88 -4.74 16.64 1.30
C LEU A 88 -4.57 15.81 2.59
N LEU A 89 -4.03 14.59 2.48
CA LEU A 89 -3.87 13.72 3.64
C LEU A 89 -2.89 14.34 4.65
N PRO A 90 -3.27 14.41 5.94
CA PRO A 90 -2.36 14.89 6.96
C PRO A 90 -1.26 13.87 7.24
N PRO A 91 -0.10 14.30 7.72
CA PRO A 91 0.87 13.38 8.27
C PRO A 91 0.23 12.62 9.44
N SER A 92 0.48 11.32 9.51
CA SER A 92 -0.05 10.46 10.57
C SER A 92 1.02 9.53 11.11
N ALA A 93 0.97 9.29 12.41
CA ALA A 93 1.84 8.35 13.11
C ALA A 93 1.18 6.98 13.34
N THR A 94 -0.03 6.75 12.81
CA THR A 94 -0.73 5.47 12.95
C THR A 94 0.12 4.34 12.37
N PRO A 95 0.53 3.35 13.19
CA PRO A 95 1.40 2.28 12.74
C PRO A 95 0.68 1.29 11.83
N VAL A 96 1.41 0.78 10.85
CA VAL A 96 0.99 -0.28 9.94
C VAL A 96 1.69 -1.57 10.35
N ILE A 97 0.91 -2.60 10.66
CA ILE A 97 1.37 -3.94 11.02
C ILE A 97 1.15 -4.85 9.82
N GLY A 98 2.21 -5.38 9.24
CA GLY A 98 2.16 -6.36 8.15
C GLY A 98 2.15 -7.77 8.69
N ILE A 99 1.17 -8.59 8.28
CA ILE A 99 1.09 -10.01 8.62
C ILE A 99 1.33 -10.81 7.34
N THR A 100 2.40 -11.58 7.33
CA THR A 100 2.80 -12.39 6.19
C THR A 100 3.23 -13.81 6.59
N GLY A 101 3.49 -14.67 5.63
CA GLY A 101 3.90 -16.05 5.86
C GLY A 101 3.19 -17.02 4.90
N PRO A 102 3.58 -18.30 4.86
CA PRO A 102 3.07 -19.28 3.90
C PRO A 102 1.55 -19.51 4.00
N PRO A 103 0.94 -20.04 2.93
CA PRO A 103 -0.46 -20.44 2.97
C PRO A 103 -0.66 -21.51 4.05
N GLY A 104 -1.82 -21.47 4.71
CA GLY A 104 -2.12 -22.43 5.77
C GLY A 104 -1.43 -22.18 7.13
N ALA A 105 -0.55 -21.18 7.24
CA ALA A 105 0.06 -20.82 8.53
C ALA A 105 -0.92 -20.26 9.57
N GLY A 106 -2.16 -19.93 9.15
CA GLY A 106 -3.19 -19.43 10.05
C GLY A 106 -3.16 -17.93 10.25
N LYS A 107 -2.68 -17.18 9.24
CA LYS A 107 -2.62 -15.72 9.27
C LYS A 107 -3.97 -15.08 9.58
N SER A 108 -5.02 -15.43 8.84
CA SER A 108 -6.37 -14.87 9.03
C SER A 108 -6.96 -15.18 10.41
N THR A 109 -6.67 -16.38 10.97
CA THR A 109 -7.08 -16.74 12.33
C THR A 109 -6.30 -15.93 13.38
N LEU A 110 -5.03 -15.67 13.11
CA LEU A 110 -4.20 -14.81 13.98
C LEU A 110 -4.66 -13.37 13.95
N VAL A 111 -5.00 -12.86 12.75
CA VAL A 111 -5.58 -11.52 12.55
C VAL A 111 -6.88 -11.39 13.32
N ASP A 112 -7.78 -12.36 13.22
CA ASP A 112 -9.04 -12.41 13.95
C ASP A 112 -8.82 -12.33 15.48
N ALA A 113 -7.89 -13.14 16.01
CA ALA A 113 -7.53 -13.13 17.41
C ALA A 113 -6.92 -11.77 17.87
N LEU A 114 -6.09 -11.14 17.01
CA LEU A 114 -5.52 -9.82 17.27
C LEU A 114 -6.60 -8.73 17.27
N ILE A 115 -7.56 -8.77 16.34
CA ILE A 115 -8.71 -7.84 16.32
C ILE A 115 -9.43 -7.91 17.67
N GLY A 116 -9.75 -9.13 18.14
CA GLY A 116 -10.41 -9.32 19.43
C GLY A 116 -9.62 -8.73 20.60
N HIS A 117 -8.31 -8.97 20.64
CA HIS A 117 -7.45 -8.45 21.69
C HIS A 117 -7.34 -6.91 21.68
N ILE A 118 -7.18 -6.31 20.51
CA ILE A 118 -7.05 -4.86 20.33
C ILE A 118 -8.36 -4.15 20.67
N THR A 119 -9.49 -4.67 20.22
CA THR A 119 -10.82 -4.08 20.48
C THR A 119 -11.25 -4.20 21.95
N GLN A 120 -10.86 -5.26 22.66
CA GLN A 120 -11.06 -5.39 24.11
C GLN A 120 -10.35 -4.30 24.90
N GLN A 121 -9.28 -3.72 24.37
CA GLN A 121 -8.59 -2.57 24.95
C GLN A 121 -9.23 -1.22 24.56
N GLY A 122 -10.38 -1.23 23.91
CA GLY A 122 -11.09 -0.03 23.45
C GLY A 122 -10.44 0.66 22.24
N LYS A 123 -9.46 0.02 21.60
CA LYS A 123 -8.73 0.56 20.45
C LYS A 123 -9.46 0.31 19.15
N LYS A 124 -9.22 1.20 18.16
CA LYS A 124 -9.78 1.11 16.82
C LYS A 124 -8.75 0.54 15.84
N ILE A 125 -9.20 -0.36 14.99
CA ILE A 125 -8.32 -1.02 14.01
C ILE A 125 -8.91 -1.04 12.60
N GLY A 126 -8.07 -0.68 11.62
CA GLY A 126 -8.36 -0.84 10.21
C GLY A 126 -7.62 -2.06 9.64
N ILE A 127 -8.32 -2.94 8.92
CA ILE A 127 -7.76 -4.16 8.36
C ILE A 127 -7.87 -4.13 6.84
N LEU A 128 -6.75 -4.38 6.17
CA LEU A 128 -6.66 -4.62 4.73
C LEU A 128 -6.28 -6.08 4.50
N CYS A 129 -7.22 -6.88 3.99
CA CYS A 129 -6.94 -8.26 3.58
C CYS A 129 -6.63 -8.26 2.09
N ILE A 130 -5.45 -8.74 1.72
CA ILE A 130 -5.09 -8.91 0.32
C ILE A 130 -5.52 -10.29 -0.12
N ASP A 131 -6.43 -10.36 -1.09
CA ASP A 131 -6.94 -11.60 -1.65
C ASP A 131 -6.37 -11.84 -3.07
N PRO A 132 -6.12 -13.10 -3.47
CA PRO A 132 -5.78 -13.39 -4.84
C PRO A 132 -6.93 -12.96 -5.75
N SER A 133 -6.59 -12.36 -6.88
CA SER A 133 -7.60 -12.00 -7.89
C SER A 133 -8.24 -13.23 -8.47
N SER A 134 -9.56 -13.21 -8.65
CA SER A 134 -10.23 -14.19 -9.51
C SER A 134 -9.65 -14.09 -10.92
N PRO A 135 -9.24 -15.20 -11.54
CA PRO A 135 -8.70 -15.19 -12.91
C PRO A 135 -9.70 -14.69 -13.95
N PHE A 136 -11.00 -14.71 -13.62
CA PHE A 136 -12.07 -14.33 -14.54
C PHE A 136 -12.57 -12.88 -14.36
N ASN A 137 -12.61 -12.37 -13.13
CA ASN A 137 -13.27 -11.10 -12.81
C ASN A 137 -12.37 -10.07 -12.13
N LEU A 138 -11.09 -10.38 -11.89
CA LEU A 138 -10.12 -9.53 -11.18
C LEU A 138 -10.61 -9.00 -9.81
N GLY A 139 -11.68 -9.58 -9.28
CA GLY A 139 -12.23 -9.27 -7.96
C GLY A 139 -11.62 -10.12 -6.85
N ALA A 140 -11.68 -9.65 -5.61
CA ALA A 140 -11.24 -10.41 -4.44
C ALA A 140 -12.14 -11.64 -4.22
N LEU A 141 -11.53 -12.77 -3.86
CA LEU A 141 -12.26 -13.94 -3.40
C LEU A 141 -12.74 -13.66 -1.97
N LEU A 142 -14.05 -13.73 -1.73
CA LEU A 142 -14.70 -13.30 -0.49
C LEU A 142 -14.42 -14.19 0.74
N GLY A 143 -13.47 -15.12 0.67
CA GLY A 143 -13.22 -16.10 1.72
C GLY A 143 -12.88 -15.50 3.09
N ASP A 144 -12.08 -14.45 3.12
CA ASP A 144 -11.66 -13.81 4.39
C ASP A 144 -12.77 -12.97 5.01
N ARG A 145 -13.69 -12.44 4.20
CA ARG A 145 -14.88 -11.75 4.72
C ARG A 145 -15.78 -12.66 5.57
N ILE A 146 -15.94 -13.93 5.17
CA ILE A 146 -16.78 -14.88 5.93
C ILE A 146 -16.16 -15.16 7.29
N ARG A 147 -14.84 -15.29 7.38
CA ARG A 147 -14.11 -15.59 8.62
C ARG A 147 -14.19 -14.48 9.65
N MET A 148 -14.21 -13.22 9.20
CA MET A 148 -14.21 -12.04 10.07
C MET A 148 -15.60 -11.40 10.22
N SER A 149 -16.68 -12.15 9.90
CA SER A 149 -18.07 -11.63 9.89
C SER A 149 -18.54 -11.13 11.26
N GLU A 150 -18.01 -11.65 12.35
CA GLU A 150 -18.34 -11.21 13.71
C GLU A 150 -17.96 -9.74 13.99
N TRP A 151 -16.98 -9.20 13.24
CA TRP A 151 -16.49 -7.84 13.43
C TRP A 151 -17.23 -6.77 12.62
N TYR A 152 -18.11 -7.15 11.68
CA TYR A 152 -18.75 -6.18 10.79
C TYR A 152 -19.64 -5.16 11.47
N ASN A 153 -20.19 -5.52 12.63
CA ASN A 153 -21.03 -4.63 13.43
C ASN A 153 -20.25 -3.92 14.54
N ASN A 154 -18.94 -4.17 14.67
CA ASN A 154 -18.12 -3.53 15.70
C ASN A 154 -17.68 -2.14 15.20
N PRO A 155 -18.06 -1.04 15.91
CA PRO A 155 -17.74 0.32 15.49
C PRO A 155 -16.24 0.64 15.54
N ASN A 156 -15.46 -0.19 16.23
CA ASN A 156 -14.01 -0.03 16.36
C ASN A 156 -13.22 -0.81 15.28
N VAL A 157 -13.90 -1.52 14.41
CA VAL A 157 -13.28 -2.39 13.40
C VAL A 157 -13.72 -1.99 12.00
N TYR A 158 -12.75 -1.79 11.11
CA TYR A 158 -13.00 -1.62 9.69
C TYR A 158 -12.22 -2.66 8.90
N ILE A 159 -12.89 -3.42 8.06
CA ILE A 159 -12.27 -4.47 7.23
C ILE A 159 -12.52 -4.19 5.76
N ARG A 160 -11.46 -4.24 4.95
CA ARG A 160 -11.52 -4.12 3.49
C ARG A 160 -10.67 -5.20 2.83
N SER A 161 -11.29 -6.02 1.97
CA SER A 161 -10.56 -6.92 1.07
C SER A 161 -10.19 -6.18 -0.20
N LEU A 162 -8.95 -6.37 -0.63
CA LEU A 162 -8.36 -5.80 -1.84
C LEU A 162 -7.82 -6.94 -2.71
N ALA A 163 -8.20 -6.97 -3.98
CA ALA A 163 -7.70 -7.95 -4.94
C ALA A 163 -6.29 -7.56 -5.43
N THR A 164 -5.41 -8.52 -5.64
CA THR A 164 -4.06 -8.27 -6.20
C THR A 164 -4.07 -7.69 -7.61
N ARG A 165 -5.17 -7.84 -8.35
CA ARG A 165 -5.36 -7.35 -9.73
C ARG A 165 -4.22 -7.72 -10.68
N GLY A 166 -3.59 -8.88 -10.44
CA GLY A 166 -2.47 -9.37 -11.26
C GLY A 166 -1.14 -8.63 -11.02
N ALA A 167 -1.01 -7.86 -9.95
CA ALA A 167 0.26 -7.26 -9.56
C ALA A 167 1.31 -8.35 -9.30
N LEU A 168 2.48 -8.22 -9.92
CA LEU A 168 3.57 -9.20 -9.84
C LEU A 168 4.11 -9.37 -8.41
N GLY A 169 3.98 -8.37 -7.56
CA GLY A 169 4.42 -8.38 -6.17
C GLY A 169 3.41 -8.96 -5.17
N GLY A 170 2.18 -9.30 -5.61
CA GLY A 170 1.16 -9.92 -4.74
C GLY A 170 0.46 -9.00 -3.75
N LEU A 171 0.74 -7.69 -3.76
CA LEU A 171 -0.04 -6.66 -3.10
C LEU A 171 -0.97 -5.95 -4.09
N HIS A 172 -1.95 -5.23 -3.58
CA HIS A 172 -2.80 -4.39 -4.43
C HIS A 172 -2.00 -3.16 -4.93
N PRO A 173 -2.08 -2.77 -6.23
CA PRO A 173 -1.29 -1.67 -6.79
C PRO A 173 -1.44 -0.33 -6.06
N LYS A 174 -2.58 -0.11 -5.40
CA LYS A 174 -2.89 1.11 -4.62
C LYS A 174 -2.82 0.91 -3.11
N ILE A 175 -2.06 -0.09 -2.65
CA ILE A 175 -2.01 -0.42 -1.23
C ILE A 175 -1.40 0.71 -0.38
N ILE A 176 -0.42 1.43 -0.93
CA ILE A 176 0.24 2.56 -0.26
C ILE A 176 -0.78 3.68 -0.05
N GLU A 177 -1.46 4.10 -1.12
CA GLU A 177 -2.44 5.18 -1.11
C GLU A 177 -3.64 4.86 -0.20
N ILE A 178 -4.12 3.62 -0.24
CA ILE A 178 -5.24 3.15 0.60
C ILE A 178 -4.81 3.11 2.07
N SER A 179 -3.60 2.63 2.37
CA SER A 179 -3.07 2.61 3.74
C SER A 179 -2.92 4.02 4.30
N ASP A 180 -2.43 4.97 3.50
CA ASP A 180 -2.30 6.36 3.93
C ASP A 180 -3.66 7.04 4.13
N LEU A 181 -4.68 6.69 3.34
CA LEU A 181 -6.05 7.13 3.60
C LEU A 181 -6.60 6.56 4.92
N LEU A 182 -6.34 5.29 5.22
CA LEU A 182 -6.75 4.70 6.50
C LEU A 182 -6.08 5.37 7.69
N LYS A 183 -4.82 5.78 7.58
CA LYS A 183 -4.12 6.53 8.63
C LYS A 183 -4.82 7.84 8.98
N ALA A 184 -5.52 8.46 8.01
CA ALA A 184 -6.32 9.66 8.23
C ALA A 184 -7.67 9.40 8.92
N ALA A 185 -8.11 8.14 9.03
CA ALA A 185 -9.41 7.74 9.56
C ALA A 185 -9.43 7.49 11.08
N SER A 186 -8.41 7.96 11.81
CA SER A 186 -8.35 7.89 13.28
C SER A 186 -8.39 6.47 13.85
N PHE A 187 -7.79 5.50 13.16
CA PHE A 187 -7.49 4.18 13.73
C PHE A 187 -6.23 4.25 14.59
N ASP A 188 -6.20 3.45 15.66
CA ASP A 188 -5.01 3.29 16.50
C ASP A 188 -3.96 2.40 15.81
N TYR A 189 -4.42 1.41 15.03
CA TYR A 189 -3.58 0.47 14.30
C TYR A 189 -4.17 0.19 12.92
N ILE A 190 -3.30 -0.05 11.93
CA ILE A 190 -3.67 -0.59 10.64
C ILE A 190 -2.98 -1.93 10.47
N LEU A 191 -3.73 -2.95 10.09
CA LEU A 191 -3.22 -4.29 9.87
C LEU A 191 -3.39 -4.66 8.41
N VAL A 192 -2.32 -5.15 7.79
CA VAL A 192 -2.32 -5.59 6.38
C VAL A 192 -1.96 -7.07 6.35
N GLU A 193 -2.90 -7.90 5.92
CA GLU A 193 -2.69 -9.34 5.74
C GLU A 193 -2.39 -9.65 4.29
N THR A 194 -1.28 -10.38 4.03
CA THR A 194 -0.92 -10.83 2.68
C THR A 194 -1.52 -12.18 2.34
N VAL A 195 -1.61 -12.48 1.03
CA VAL A 195 -2.09 -13.77 0.51
C VAL A 195 -1.26 -14.95 1.00
N GLY A 196 0.05 -14.74 1.16
CA GLY A 196 0.99 -15.79 1.53
C GLY A 196 1.52 -16.59 0.33
N VAL A 197 1.42 -16.03 -0.89
CA VAL A 197 1.98 -16.61 -2.11
C VAL A 197 2.72 -15.53 -2.92
N GLY A 198 3.84 -15.91 -3.51
CA GLY A 198 4.61 -15.03 -4.38
C GLY A 198 5.55 -14.08 -3.64
N GLN A 199 5.80 -12.91 -4.23
CA GLN A 199 6.70 -11.88 -3.68
C GLN A 199 6.00 -10.91 -2.70
N SER A 200 4.68 -11.08 -2.46
CA SER A 200 3.91 -10.27 -1.51
C SER A 200 4.51 -10.24 -0.10
N GLU A 201 5.23 -11.30 0.23
CA GLU A 201 5.92 -11.45 1.50
C GLU A 201 7.03 -10.42 1.69
N ILE A 202 7.72 -10.02 0.60
CA ILE A 202 8.81 -9.03 0.65
C ILE A 202 8.26 -7.62 0.52
N GLU A 203 7.27 -7.40 -0.34
CA GLU A 203 6.70 -6.07 -0.57
C GLU A 203 6.01 -5.47 0.67
N ILE A 204 5.47 -6.33 1.56
CA ILE A 204 4.84 -5.87 2.79
C ILE A 204 5.83 -5.14 3.71
N ALA A 205 7.10 -5.52 3.70
CA ALA A 205 8.14 -4.87 4.50
C ALA A 205 8.39 -3.41 4.10
N GLY A 206 8.18 -3.08 2.82
CA GLY A 206 8.23 -1.70 2.31
C GLY A 206 7.00 -0.86 2.70
N LEU A 207 5.91 -1.49 3.15
CA LEU A 207 4.68 -0.83 3.57
C LEU A 207 4.56 -0.69 5.09
N ALA A 208 4.91 -1.76 5.83
CA ALA A 208 4.64 -1.89 7.25
C ALA A 208 5.72 -1.24 8.13
N ASP A 209 5.30 -0.69 9.25
CA ASP A 209 6.19 -0.23 10.32
C ASP A 209 6.71 -1.42 11.15
N THR A 210 5.96 -2.53 11.17
CA THR A 210 6.33 -3.80 11.80
C THR A 210 5.84 -4.96 10.94
N THR A 211 6.74 -5.85 10.56
CA THR A 211 6.43 -7.05 9.78
C THR A 211 6.46 -8.28 10.66
N VAL A 212 5.32 -8.96 10.78
CA VAL A 212 5.13 -10.20 11.52
C VAL A 212 5.09 -11.37 10.52
N VAL A 213 6.07 -12.25 10.60
CA VAL A 213 6.11 -13.47 9.77
C VAL A 213 5.53 -14.64 10.55
N VAL A 214 4.44 -15.20 10.03
CA VAL A 214 3.73 -16.32 10.65
C VAL A 214 4.17 -17.63 10.02
N VAL A 215 4.65 -18.56 10.83
CA VAL A 215 5.09 -19.89 10.43
C VAL A 215 4.42 -20.98 11.29
N VAL A 216 4.52 -22.22 10.89
CA VAL A 216 3.94 -23.37 11.62
C VAL A 216 4.99 -24.49 11.75
N PRO A 217 4.90 -25.34 12.80
CA PRO A 217 5.89 -26.39 13.05
C PRO A 217 6.09 -27.37 11.89
N GLU A 218 5.05 -27.64 11.09
CA GLU A 218 5.13 -28.56 9.96
C GLU A 218 5.94 -28.00 8.77
N SER A 219 6.25 -26.75 8.78
CA SER A 219 7.09 -26.11 7.75
C SER A 219 8.59 -26.45 7.90
N GLY A 220 8.95 -27.56 8.55
CA GLY A 220 10.35 -27.95 8.83
C GLY A 220 11.23 -27.97 7.58
N ASP A 221 10.76 -28.57 6.50
CA ASP A 221 11.47 -28.59 5.21
C ASP A 221 11.33 -27.22 4.49
N GLU A 222 10.25 -26.47 4.74
CA GLU A 222 10.06 -25.13 4.21
C GLU A 222 10.93 -24.09 4.91
N ILE A 223 11.38 -24.33 6.17
CA ILE A 223 12.35 -23.43 6.82
C ILE A 223 13.70 -23.45 6.08
N GLN A 224 14.15 -24.61 5.60
CA GLN A 224 15.38 -24.69 4.80
C GLN A 224 15.19 -24.03 3.42
N THR A 225 13.97 -24.04 2.90
CA THR A 225 13.56 -23.33 1.68
C THR A 225 12.94 -21.96 1.96
N MET A 226 12.75 -21.59 3.23
CA MET A 226 12.29 -20.25 3.61
C MET A 226 13.30 -19.27 3.04
N LYS A 227 12.91 -18.69 1.91
CA LYS A 227 13.74 -17.78 1.12
C LYS A 227 14.42 -16.82 2.07
N ALA A 228 15.71 -16.64 1.93
CA ALA A 228 16.51 -15.69 2.72
C ALA A 228 15.79 -14.34 2.89
N GLY A 229 14.98 -13.94 1.90
CA GLY A 229 14.17 -12.73 1.93
C GLY A 229 13.17 -12.64 3.09
N LEU A 230 12.50 -13.73 3.51
CA LEU A 230 11.56 -13.68 4.64
C LEU A 230 12.27 -13.45 5.98
N MET A 231 13.49 -13.98 6.12
CA MET A 231 14.29 -13.76 7.32
C MET A 231 14.84 -12.34 7.44
N GLU A 232 15.11 -11.70 6.29
CA GLU A 232 15.60 -10.31 6.26
C GLU A 232 14.53 -9.30 6.59
N ILE A 233 13.29 -9.55 6.18
CA ILE A 233 12.17 -8.61 6.32
C ILE A 233 11.43 -8.73 7.64
N ALA A 234 11.57 -9.87 8.35
CA ALA A 234 10.88 -10.11 9.61
C ALA A 234 11.38 -9.17 10.71
N ASP A 235 10.46 -8.49 11.35
CA ASP A 235 10.70 -7.79 12.61
C ASP A 235 10.33 -8.70 13.79
N LEU A 236 9.36 -9.60 13.59
CA LEU A 236 8.87 -10.57 14.57
C LEU A 236 8.52 -11.88 13.87
N PHE A 237 8.80 -13.01 14.51
CA PHE A 237 8.29 -14.31 14.10
C PHE A 237 7.19 -14.81 15.01
N VAL A 238 6.15 -15.37 14.43
CA VAL A 238 5.09 -16.08 15.13
C VAL A 238 5.11 -17.55 14.72
N VAL A 239 5.34 -18.44 15.66
CA VAL A 239 5.13 -19.85 15.48
C VAL A 239 3.71 -20.17 15.91
N ASN A 240 2.79 -20.18 14.93
CA ASN A 240 1.38 -20.49 15.16
C ASN A 240 1.15 -22.01 15.20
N LYS A 241 -0.02 -22.44 15.70
CA LYS A 241 -0.35 -23.84 15.96
C LYS A 241 0.68 -24.50 16.89
N ALA A 242 1.15 -23.75 17.88
CA ALA A 242 2.17 -24.18 18.84
C ALA A 242 1.68 -25.25 19.85
N ASP A 243 0.45 -25.72 19.71
CA ASP A 243 -0.11 -26.89 20.37
C ASP A 243 0.37 -28.23 19.75
N ARG A 244 1.08 -28.20 18.63
CA ARG A 244 1.62 -29.35 17.94
C ARG A 244 2.93 -29.83 18.58
N ALA A 245 3.22 -31.13 18.53
CA ALA A 245 4.28 -31.79 19.26
C ALA A 245 5.68 -31.19 19.02
N ASP A 246 5.98 -30.77 17.78
CA ASP A 246 7.33 -30.31 17.38
C ASP A 246 7.54 -28.79 17.52
N ALA A 247 6.57 -28.08 18.09
CA ALA A 247 6.61 -26.63 18.14
C ALA A 247 7.84 -26.08 18.90
N ASP A 248 8.23 -26.68 19.99
CA ASP A 248 9.38 -26.25 20.80
C ASP A 248 10.70 -26.46 20.09
N MET A 249 10.85 -27.61 19.42
CA MET A 249 12.04 -27.91 18.61
C MET A 249 12.13 -26.93 17.43
N PHE A 250 11.01 -26.67 16.78
CA PHE A 250 10.92 -25.74 15.69
C PHE A 250 11.33 -24.30 16.13
N VAL A 251 10.82 -23.80 17.24
CA VAL A 251 11.23 -22.50 17.81
C VAL A 251 12.72 -22.45 18.10
N LYS A 252 13.28 -23.51 18.67
CA LYS A 252 14.73 -23.60 18.93
C LYS A 252 15.54 -23.53 17.65
N ASN A 253 15.17 -24.30 16.63
CA ASN A 253 15.85 -24.30 15.34
C ASN A 253 15.72 -22.92 14.64
N LEU A 254 14.53 -22.30 14.65
CA LEU A 254 14.31 -20.97 14.10
C LEU A 254 15.21 -19.92 14.77
N ARG A 255 15.32 -19.94 16.12
CA ARG A 255 16.22 -19.04 16.85
C ARG A 255 17.69 -19.26 16.49
N LEU A 256 18.13 -20.52 16.32
CA LEU A 256 19.49 -20.84 15.89
C LEU A 256 19.78 -20.30 14.48
N MET A 257 18.81 -20.38 13.57
CA MET A 257 18.95 -19.86 12.22
C MET A 257 18.99 -18.32 12.19
N LEU A 258 18.28 -17.65 13.10
CA LEU A 258 18.27 -16.21 13.23
C LEU A 258 19.54 -15.67 13.93
N ALA A 259 20.23 -16.47 14.73
CA ALA A 259 21.40 -16.06 15.52
C ALA A 259 22.50 -15.33 14.72
N PRO A 260 22.87 -15.72 13.48
CA PRO A 260 23.84 -14.99 12.68
C PRO A 260 23.37 -13.57 12.29
N ALA A 261 22.05 -13.37 12.11
CA ALA A 261 21.48 -12.07 11.81
C ALA A 261 21.51 -11.11 13.02
N PHE A 262 21.59 -11.64 14.24
CA PHE A 262 21.69 -10.84 15.47
C PHE A 262 23.05 -10.20 15.66
N SER A 263 24.12 -10.77 15.11
CA SER A 263 25.46 -10.20 15.22
C SER A 263 25.59 -8.80 14.60
N ASN A 264 24.71 -8.45 13.68
CA ASN A 264 24.67 -7.18 12.97
C ASN A 264 23.51 -6.26 13.38
N LYS A 265 22.53 -6.77 14.15
CA LYS A 265 21.37 -5.97 14.62
C LYS A 265 21.45 -5.82 16.14
N GLN A 266 21.27 -4.60 16.64
CA GLN A 266 21.26 -4.29 18.08
C GLN A 266 20.03 -4.87 18.82
N ILE A 267 19.05 -5.43 18.10
CA ILE A 267 17.79 -5.92 18.66
C ILE A 267 17.55 -7.36 18.20
N GLU A 268 17.33 -8.25 19.16
CA GLU A 268 16.96 -9.64 18.92
C GLU A 268 15.54 -9.72 18.31
N ILE A 269 15.41 -10.47 17.20
CA ILE A 269 14.09 -10.73 16.58
C ILE A 269 13.28 -11.64 17.48
N ALA A 270 12.17 -11.17 18.01
CA ALA A 270 11.33 -11.96 18.90
C ALA A 270 10.64 -13.11 18.16
N VAL A 271 10.67 -14.31 18.75
CA VAL A 271 9.96 -15.51 18.27
C VAL A 271 8.90 -15.89 19.28
N ILE A 272 7.62 -15.73 18.91
CA ILE A 272 6.47 -15.88 19.80
C ILE A 272 5.64 -17.09 19.39
N LYS A 273 5.31 -17.94 20.36
CA LYS A 273 4.41 -19.08 20.16
C LYS A 273 2.97 -18.65 20.30
N THR A 274 2.10 -19.05 19.37
CA THR A 274 0.67 -18.81 19.43
C THR A 274 -0.15 -20.04 19.08
N VAL A 275 -1.34 -20.12 19.68
CA VAL A 275 -2.42 -21.00 19.23
C VAL A 275 -3.61 -20.09 18.94
N ALA A 276 -3.66 -19.57 17.73
CA ALA A 276 -4.61 -18.50 17.37
C ALA A 276 -6.07 -18.88 17.60
N THR A 277 -6.45 -20.13 17.32
CA THR A 277 -7.80 -20.68 17.55
C THR A 277 -8.21 -20.68 19.02
N GLN A 278 -7.24 -20.74 19.94
CA GLN A 278 -7.46 -20.72 21.40
C GLN A 278 -7.11 -19.35 22.01
N LYS A 279 -6.76 -18.36 21.18
CA LYS A 279 -6.31 -17.02 21.60
C LYS A 279 -5.11 -17.03 22.56
N LYS A 280 -4.33 -18.14 22.59
CA LYS A 280 -3.11 -18.27 23.41
C LYS A 280 -1.93 -17.56 22.72
N GLY A 281 -1.14 -16.83 23.51
CA GLY A 281 0.05 -16.10 23.04
C GLY A 281 -0.26 -14.78 22.32
N ILE A 282 -1.54 -14.39 22.16
CA ILE A 282 -1.94 -13.18 21.43
C ILE A 282 -1.55 -11.91 22.19
N SER A 283 -1.70 -11.88 23.52
CA SER A 283 -1.25 -10.74 24.34
C SER A 283 0.26 -10.54 24.22
N ALA A 284 1.06 -11.59 24.36
CA ALA A 284 2.50 -11.52 24.23
C ALA A 284 2.94 -11.06 22.82
N LEU A 285 2.22 -11.53 21.79
CA LEU A 285 2.45 -11.05 20.41
C LEU A 285 2.17 -9.58 20.27
N PHE A 286 1.02 -9.12 20.77
CA PHE A 286 0.65 -7.71 20.65
C PHE A 286 1.60 -6.80 21.44
N GLU A 287 2.01 -7.19 22.64
CA GLU A 287 3.02 -6.50 23.44
C GLU A 287 4.36 -6.38 22.67
N ALA A 288 4.83 -7.47 22.05
CA ALA A 288 6.04 -7.44 21.24
C ALA A 288 5.93 -6.54 20.02
N ILE A 289 4.76 -6.50 19.36
CA ILE A 289 4.48 -5.57 18.26
C ILE A 289 4.58 -4.12 18.75
N VAL A 290 3.94 -3.80 19.88
CA VAL A 290 3.95 -2.44 20.45
C VAL A 290 5.36 -2.03 20.88
N ILE A 291 6.11 -2.93 21.50
CA ILE A 291 7.52 -2.69 21.86
C ILE A 291 8.33 -2.38 20.60
N HIS A 292 8.19 -3.20 19.55
CA HIS A 292 8.91 -2.98 18.29
C HIS A 292 8.56 -1.61 17.67
N ILE A 293 7.28 -1.27 17.56
CA ILE A 293 6.83 0.02 17.03
C ILE A 293 7.47 1.18 17.81
N ASN A 294 7.46 1.13 19.13
CA ASN A 294 7.98 2.19 19.99
C ASN A 294 9.51 2.35 19.93
N HIS A 295 10.25 1.25 19.74
CA HIS A 295 11.71 1.29 19.61
C HIS A 295 12.18 1.79 18.25
N HIS A 296 11.46 1.49 17.18
CA HIS A 296 11.81 1.87 15.80
C HIS A 296 11.30 3.25 15.35
N THR A 297 10.66 4.02 16.23
CA THR A 297 10.28 5.42 15.94
C THR A 297 11.48 6.35 15.68
N LYS A 298 12.71 5.89 15.86
CA LYS A 298 13.94 6.67 15.61
C LYS A 298 14.49 6.46 14.19
N ASN A 299 13.92 7.20 13.28
CA ASN A 299 14.46 7.89 12.10
C ASN A 299 14.99 7.11 10.88
N GLU A 300 15.90 6.18 10.92
CA GLU A 300 16.54 5.69 9.69
C GLU A 300 15.66 4.72 8.88
N LYS A 301 15.07 3.71 9.52
CA LYS A 301 14.16 2.76 8.85
C LYS A 301 12.93 3.48 8.27
N LYS A 302 12.38 4.46 9.01
CA LYS A 302 11.21 5.23 8.54
C LYS A 302 11.52 6.09 7.31
N LEU A 303 12.68 6.74 7.28
CA LEU A 303 13.12 7.52 6.12
C LEU A 303 13.38 6.62 4.93
N TRP A 304 14.00 5.45 5.14
CA TRP A 304 14.21 4.46 4.09
C TRP A 304 12.89 3.94 3.53
N LEU A 305 11.93 3.56 4.38
CA LEU A 305 10.58 3.13 3.96
C LEU A 305 9.83 4.21 3.18
N LEU A 306 9.95 5.49 3.59
CA LEU A 306 9.37 6.60 2.86
C LEU A 306 10.04 6.80 1.49
N ALA A 307 11.36 6.62 1.41
CA ALA A 307 12.10 6.70 0.16
C ALA A 307 11.66 5.57 -0.80
N GLU A 308 11.53 4.34 -0.32
CA GLU A 308 11.03 3.20 -1.11
C GLU A 308 9.59 3.44 -1.62
N LYS A 309 8.69 3.91 -0.75
CA LYS A 309 7.32 4.28 -1.14
C LYS A 309 7.33 5.38 -2.21
N ALA A 310 8.12 6.43 -2.00
CA ALA A 310 8.25 7.53 -2.96
C ALA A 310 8.82 7.04 -4.29
N PHE A 311 9.85 6.20 -4.25
CA PHE A 311 10.46 5.61 -5.45
C PHE A 311 9.43 4.79 -6.24
N HIS A 312 8.67 3.91 -5.56
CA HIS A 312 7.63 3.12 -6.19
C HIS A 312 6.54 3.98 -6.84
N LEU A 313 6.05 5.03 -6.14
CA LEU A 313 5.04 5.94 -6.68
C LEU A 313 5.57 6.76 -7.86
N ILE A 314 6.83 7.22 -7.80
CA ILE A 314 7.49 7.92 -8.91
C ILE A 314 7.63 6.99 -10.12
N GLN A 315 8.08 5.75 -9.90
CA GLN A 315 8.20 4.74 -10.95
C GLN A 315 6.85 4.48 -11.62
N THR A 316 5.80 4.23 -10.82
CA THR A 316 4.44 4.01 -11.30
C THR A 316 3.96 5.20 -12.15
N LYS A 317 4.18 6.43 -11.66
CA LYS A 317 3.80 7.66 -12.37
C LYS A 317 4.57 7.83 -13.68
N LYS A 318 5.88 7.59 -13.68
CA LYS A 318 6.73 7.68 -14.89
C LYS A 318 6.35 6.63 -15.93
N MET A 319 5.99 5.42 -15.47
CA MET A 319 5.62 4.30 -16.33
C MET A 319 4.14 4.30 -16.78
N ALA A 320 3.30 5.19 -16.24
CA ALA A 320 1.85 5.22 -16.50
C ALA A 320 1.50 5.32 -18.01
N ASN A 321 2.33 6.00 -18.79
CA ASN A 321 2.13 6.17 -20.23
C ASN A 321 2.71 5.03 -21.07
N ILE A 322 3.34 4.03 -20.43
CA ILE A 322 3.99 2.93 -21.13
C ILE A 322 3.09 1.69 -21.07
N ASN A 323 2.46 1.38 -22.20
CA ASN A 323 1.57 0.23 -22.31
C ASN A 323 2.31 -0.97 -22.93
N LYS A 324 2.33 -2.11 -22.23
CA LYS A 324 2.99 -3.35 -22.67
C LYS A 324 2.41 -3.88 -24.00
N ALA A 325 1.11 -3.71 -24.25
CA ALA A 325 0.50 -4.12 -25.51
C ALA A 325 1.04 -3.28 -26.66
N VAL A 326 1.14 -1.96 -26.49
CA VAL A 326 1.72 -1.05 -27.48
C VAL A 326 3.22 -1.34 -27.71
N LEU A 327 3.96 -1.65 -26.63
CA LEU A 327 5.37 -2.09 -26.77
C LEU A 327 5.47 -3.37 -27.62
N LYS A 328 4.60 -4.36 -27.34
CA LYS A 328 4.56 -5.62 -28.10
C LYS A 328 4.31 -5.37 -29.59
N GLU A 329 3.34 -4.52 -29.92
CA GLU A 329 3.02 -4.17 -31.31
C GLU A 329 4.20 -3.48 -32.00
N ARG A 330 4.84 -2.51 -31.34
CA ARG A 330 6.02 -1.81 -31.86
C ARG A 330 7.23 -2.74 -32.06
N ILE A 331 7.44 -3.68 -31.13
CA ILE A 331 8.49 -4.70 -31.25
C ILE A 331 8.20 -5.62 -32.44
N ALA A 332 6.95 -6.07 -32.59
CA ALA A 332 6.56 -6.91 -33.72
C ALA A 332 6.73 -6.18 -35.05
N ALA A 333 6.43 -4.89 -35.12
CA ALA A 333 6.59 -4.07 -36.32
C ALA A 333 8.07 -3.83 -36.72
N ALA A 334 9.00 -3.92 -35.75
CA ALA A 334 10.44 -3.75 -36.03
C ALA A 334 11.08 -4.96 -36.73
N GLY A 335 10.41 -6.12 -36.75
CA GLY A 335 10.83 -7.30 -37.50
C GLY A 335 12.19 -7.86 -37.08
N ASN A 336 12.95 -8.42 -38.08
CA ASN A 336 14.21 -9.12 -37.83
C ASN A 336 15.37 -8.20 -37.42
N ASP A 337 15.27 -6.90 -37.68
CA ASP A 337 16.31 -5.91 -37.32
C ASP A 337 16.09 -5.30 -35.93
N PHE A 338 15.18 -5.87 -35.10
CA PHE A 338 14.89 -5.39 -33.76
C PHE A 338 16.11 -5.45 -32.84
N ASN A 339 16.45 -4.32 -32.24
CA ASN A 339 17.45 -4.23 -31.19
C ASN A 339 16.85 -3.58 -29.95
N LEU A 340 16.75 -4.37 -28.89
CA LEU A 340 16.14 -3.95 -27.61
C LEU A 340 16.78 -2.67 -27.05
N TYR A 341 18.10 -2.58 -27.09
CA TYR A 341 18.81 -1.44 -26.49
C TYR A 341 18.64 -0.14 -27.27
N LYS A 342 18.53 -0.21 -28.62
CA LYS A 342 18.18 0.94 -29.46
C LYS A 342 16.71 1.33 -29.25
N PHE A 343 15.83 0.35 -29.09
CA PHE A 343 14.40 0.58 -28.92
C PHE A 343 14.07 1.34 -27.63
N ILE A 344 14.69 0.96 -26.49
CA ILE A 344 14.44 1.62 -25.20
C ILE A 344 14.98 3.05 -25.09
N GLN A 345 15.91 3.46 -25.98
CA GLN A 345 16.40 4.85 -26.01
C GLN A 345 15.31 5.86 -26.42
N ASN A 346 14.20 5.39 -26.99
CA ASN A 346 13.08 6.22 -27.39
C ASN A 346 12.04 6.44 -26.26
N TYR A 347 12.31 5.94 -25.08
CA TYR A 347 11.49 6.06 -23.87
C TYR A 347 12.23 6.74 -22.72
#